data_eafe2c9f74505ace1afdbea0cc063fc1
#
_entry.id   eafe2c9f74505ace1afdbea0cc063fc1
#
_cell.length_a   1.000
_cell.length_b   1.000
_cell.length_c   1.000
_cell.angle_alpha   90.00
_cell.angle_beta   90.00
_cell.angle_gamma   90.00
#
_symmetry.space_group_name_H-M   'P 1'
#
loop_
_entity.id
_entity.type
_entity.pdbx_description
1 polymer ?
#
loop_
_entity_poly.entity_id
_entity_poly.type
_entity_poly.pdbx_seq_one_letter_code
_entity_poly.pdbx_strand_id
1 'polypeptide(L)'
;MAEKELLFIGGEFQRALISYAQATPVLQATQPRTLDDLLRDSRYPNAVRHLRKIYVDPITGKADWVLVMSPDGQTIVGIHSASEKQPIQIANFPQEFQGFDGKKSYEDWVFMARVPGVARVIGGSMSYSPSVAK
;
A
#
# COMPACT_ATOMS: atom_id res chain seq x y z
N MET A 1 16.41 -12.27 -4.14
CA MET A 1 15.20 -13.07 -4.11
C MET A 1 13.98 -12.21 -4.27
N ALA A 2 13.03 -12.71 -5.03
CA ALA A 2 11.83 -11.92 -5.37
C ALA A 2 10.99 -11.52 -4.15
N GLU A 3 10.89 -12.41 -3.15
CA GLU A 3 10.11 -12.07 -1.95
C GLU A 3 10.70 -10.93 -1.16
N LYS A 4 12.02 -10.91 -0.98
CA LYS A 4 12.66 -9.79 -0.28
C LYS A 4 12.48 -8.50 -1.05
N GLU A 5 12.57 -8.59 -2.37
CA GLU A 5 12.36 -7.42 -3.22
C GLU A 5 10.93 -6.94 -3.13
N LEU A 6 9.96 -7.86 -3.10
CA LEU A 6 8.55 -7.50 -2.94
C LEU A 6 8.32 -6.79 -1.62
N LEU A 7 8.90 -7.30 -0.52
CA LEU A 7 8.76 -6.63 0.77
C LEU A 7 9.40 -5.25 0.77
N PHE A 8 10.56 -5.11 0.12
CA PHE A 8 11.21 -3.80 0.01
C PHE A 8 10.32 -2.83 -0.77
N ILE A 9 9.81 -3.25 -1.92
CA ILE A 9 8.99 -2.40 -2.78
C ILE A 9 7.68 -2.05 -2.09
N GLY A 10 7.03 -3.04 -1.44
CA GLY A 10 5.81 -2.79 -0.69
C GLY A 10 6.02 -1.77 0.40
N GLY A 11 7.17 -1.86 1.09
CA GLY A 11 7.53 -0.87 2.11
C GLY A 11 7.72 0.52 1.50
N GLU A 12 8.26 0.60 0.28
CA GLU A 12 8.39 1.88 -0.41
C GLU A 12 7.02 2.50 -0.71
N PHE A 13 6.06 1.68 -1.16
CA PHE A 13 4.70 2.16 -1.39
C PHE A 13 4.05 2.61 -0.08
N GLN A 14 4.24 1.86 1.00
CA GLN A 14 3.68 2.26 2.30
C GLN A 14 4.23 3.60 2.74
N ARG A 15 5.54 3.79 2.64
CA ARG A 15 6.18 5.05 3.03
C ARG A 15 5.73 6.19 2.14
N ALA A 16 5.53 5.93 0.85
CA ALA A 16 5.04 6.94 -0.08
C ALA A 16 3.62 7.37 0.27
N LEU A 17 2.75 6.42 0.59
CA LEU A 17 1.39 6.73 0.99
C LEU A 17 1.35 7.53 2.29
N ILE A 18 2.21 7.20 3.25
CA ILE A 18 2.32 7.93 4.50
C ILE A 18 2.84 9.35 4.23
N SER A 19 3.87 9.48 3.40
CA SER A 19 4.43 10.77 3.03
C SER A 19 3.39 11.66 2.36
N TYR A 20 2.59 11.07 1.46
CA TYR A 20 1.52 11.79 0.79
C TYR A 20 0.51 12.33 1.81
N ALA A 21 0.12 11.50 2.77
CA ALA A 21 -0.84 11.88 3.79
C ALA A 21 -0.28 12.98 4.68
N GLN A 22 0.98 12.88 5.07
CA GLN A 22 1.61 13.87 5.94
C GLN A 22 1.79 15.22 5.24
N ALA A 23 1.92 15.22 3.93
CA ALA A 23 2.09 16.44 3.15
C ALA A 23 0.75 17.05 2.72
N THR A 24 -0.36 16.49 3.16
CA THR A 24 -1.69 16.91 2.68
C THR A 24 -2.05 18.31 3.16
N PRO A 25 -2.39 19.23 2.23
CA PRO A 25 -2.92 20.54 2.61
C PRO A 25 -4.26 20.41 3.31
N VAL A 26 -4.62 21.45 4.09
CA VAL A 26 -5.87 21.47 4.82
C VAL A 26 -7.04 21.28 3.85
N LEU A 27 -7.99 20.43 4.23
CA LEU A 27 -9.24 20.17 3.52
C LEU A 27 -9.04 19.37 2.23
N GLN A 28 -7.90 18.71 2.06
CA GLN A 28 -7.71 17.83 0.91
C GLN A 28 -7.62 16.38 1.36
N ALA A 29 -7.82 15.47 0.41
CA ALA A 29 -7.77 14.03 0.70
C ALA A 29 -6.36 13.62 1.08
N THR A 30 -6.25 12.76 2.09
CA THR A 30 -4.96 12.29 2.61
C THR A 30 -4.39 11.12 1.81
N GLN A 31 -5.18 10.52 0.91
CA GLN A 31 -4.71 9.44 0.06
C GLN A 31 -4.79 9.85 -1.40
N PRO A 32 -3.90 9.30 -2.24
CA PRO A 32 -3.90 9.64 -3.67
C PRO A 32 -5.02 8.92 -4.41
N ARG A 33 -5.41 9.47 -5.55
CA ARG A 33 -6.38 8.82 -6.43
C ARG A 33 -5.72 7.82 -7.37
N THR A 34 -4.46 8.07 -7.71
CA THR A 34 -3.70 7.21 -8.61
C THR A 34 -2.29 7.05 -8.07
N LEU A 35 -1.60 6.02 -8.53
CA LEU A 35 -0.19 5.84 -8.15
C LEU A 35 0.69 6.96 -8.73
N ASP A 36 0.30 7.55 -9.85
CA ASP A 36 1.06 8.66 -10.42
C ASP A 36 1.12 9.86 -9.49
N ASP A 37 0.11 10.04 -8.65
CA ASP A 37 0.12 11.11 -7.66
C ASP A 37 1.25 10.96 -6.65
N LEU A 38 1.74 9.75 -6.45
CA LEU A 38 2.89 9.51 -5.58
C LEU A 38 4.20 9.90 -6.26
N LEU A 39 4.24 9.83 -7.59
CA LEU A 39 5.41 10.26 -8.36
C LEU A 39 5.49 11.78 -8.45
N ARG A 40 4.33 12.42 -8.52
CA ARG A 40 4.25 13.87 -8.58
C ARG A 40 2.95 14.31 -7.91
N ASP A 41 3.09 14.94 -6.77
CA ASP A 41 1.95 15.40 -5.99
C ASP A 41 1.41 16.69 -6.60
N SER A 42 0.28 16.57 -7.31
CA SER A 42 -0.30 17.69 -8.05
C SER A 42 -0.94 18.74 -7.15
N ARG A 43 -1.00 18.47 -5.83
CA ARG A 43 -1.55 19.45 -4.89
C ARG A 43 -0.59 20.62 -4.64
N TYR A 44 0.65 20.50 -5.11
CA TYR A 44 1.67 21.54 -4.94
C TYR A 44 2.13 22.07 -6.27
N PRO A 45 2.44 23.38 -6.36
CA PRO A 45 2.94 23.97 -7.60
C PRO A 45 4.36 23.48 -7.95
N ASN A 46 5.16 23.18 -6.93
CA ASN A 46 6.50 22.64 -7.14
C ASN A 46 6.41 21.12 -7.21
N ALA A 47 7.40 20.50 -7.85
CA ALA A 47 7.44 19.06 -7.93
C ALA A 47 7.71 18.46 -6.56
N VAL A 48 6.72 17.75 -6.01
CA VAL A 48 6.87 17.01 -4.76
C VAL A 48 6.73 15.54 -5.10
N ARG A 49 7.70 14.75 -4.73
CA ARG A 49 7.75 13.33 -5.06
C ARG A 49 7.76 12.50 -3.78
N HIS A 50 6.83 11.56 -3.69
CA HIS A 50 6.75 10.65 -2.55
C HIS A 50 7.32 9.28 -2.89
N LEU A 51 7.30 8.89 -4.17
CA LEU A 51 7.79 7.62 -4.65
C LEU A 51 8.73 7.88 -5.82
N ARG A 52 9.86 7.17 -5.86
CA ARG A 52 10.86 7.39 -6.91
C ARG A 52 10.36 6.97 -8.29
N LYS A 53 9.64 5.87 -8.34
CA LYS A 53 9.13 5.31 -9.60
C LYS A 53 8.03 4.32 -9.30
N ILE A 54 7.27 3.93 -10.32
CA ILE A 54 6.34 2.82 -10.18
C ILE A 54 7.15 1.56 -10.41
N TYR A 55 7.39 0.83 -9.34
CA TYR A 55 8.19 -0.39 -9.38
C TYR A 55 7.44 -1.51 -10.08
N VAL A 56 8.20 -2.40 -10.72
CA VAL A 56 7.66 -3.62 -11.28
C VAL A 56 7.52 -4.63 -10.14
N ASP A 57 6.40 -5.36 -10.13
CA ASP A 57 6.19 -6.44 -9.16
C ASP A 57 7.19 -7.56 -9.49
N PRO A 58 8.11 -7.89 -8.58
CA PRO A 58 9.12 -8.91 -8.86
C PRO A 58 8.55 -10.31 -9.00
N ILE A 59 7.33 -10.54 -8.54
CA ILE A 59 6.69 -11.86 -8.67
C ILE A 59 6.07 -12.02 -10.05
N THR A 60 5.38 -10.99 -10.55
CA THR A 60 4.70 -11.06 -11.85
C THR A 60 5.56 -10.56 -13.00
N GLY A 61 6.57 -9.75 -12.70
CA GLY A 61 7.40 -9.14 -13.73
C GLY A 61 6.75 -7.95 -14.41
N LYS A 62 5.65 -7.45 -13.88
CA LYS A 62 4.88 -6.35 -14.47
C LYS A 62 4.50 -5.34 -13.41
N ALA A 63 4.19 -4.13 -13.85
CA ALA A 63 3.69 -3.09 -12.94
C ALA A 63 2.16 -3.21 -12.84
N ASP A 64 1.70 -4.39 -12.48
CA ASP A 64 0.27 -4.74 -12.45
C ASP A 64 -0.26 -4.85 -11.01
N TRP A 65 0.18 -3.94 -10.16
CA TRP A 65 -0.24 -3.90 -8.76
C TRP A 65 -1.76 -3.78 -8.63
N VAL A 66 -2.32 -4.52 -7.66
CA VAL A 66 -3.74 -4.40 -7.34
C VAL A 66 -3.88 -3.35 -6.26
N LEU A 67 -4.74 -2.38 -6.50
CA LEU A 67 -4.92 -1.25 -5.59
C LEU A 67 -6.01 -1.56 -4.59
N VAL A 68 -5.72 -1.30 -3.31
CA VAL A 68 -6.73 -1.37 -2.26
C VAL A 68 -7.32 0.02 -2.12
N MET A 69 -8.60 0.14 -2.40
CA MET A 69 -9.27 1.43 -2.44
C MET A 69 -9.96 1.72 -1.12
N SER A 70 -10.16 3.01 -0.84
CA SER A 70 -10.98 3.43 0.29
C SER A 70 -12.42 2.95 0.12
N PRO A 71 -13.23 2.97 1.21
CA PRO A 71 -14.62 2.48 1.11
C PRO A 71 -15.45 3.18 0.04
N ASP A 72 -15.17 4.46 -0.26
CA ASP A 72 -15.89 5.19 -1.30
C ASP A 72 -15.33 4.92 -2.70
N GLY A 73 -14.25 4.12 -2.81
CA GLY A 73 -13.66 3.76 -4.09
C GLY A 73 -12.87 4.89 -4.76
N GLN A 74 -12.60 5.97 -4.07
CA GLN A 74 -12.02 7.18 -4.68
C GLN A 74 -10.51 7.29 -4.50
N THR A 75 -9.97 6.72 -3.44
CA THR A 75 -8.56 6.90 -3.10
C THR A 75 -7.90 5.56 -2.80
N ILE A 76 -6.56 5.54 -2.90
CA ILE A 76 -5.77 4.35 -2.69
C ILE A 76 -5.28 4.32 -1.24
N VAL A 77 -5.57 3.23 -0.53
CA VAL A 77 -5.11 3.05 0.84
C VAL A 77 -4.05 1.97 0.99
N GLY A 78 -3.80 1.20 -0.07
CA GLY A 78 -2.79 0.16 -0.05
C GLY A 78 -2.62 -0.48 -1.41
N ILE A 79 -1.70 -1.42 -1.50
CA ILE A 79 -1.50 -2.20 -2.71
C ILE A 79 -1.16 -3.64 -2.34
N HIS A 80 -1.32 -4.55 -3.29
CA HIS A 80 -0.77 -5.90 -3.18
C HIS A 80 -0.44 -6.44 -4.55
N SER A 81 0.34 -7.53 -4.57
CA SER A 81 0.68 -8.22 -5.82
C SER A 81 -0.56 -8.86 -6.41
N ALA A 82 -0.59 -8.97 -7.74
CA ALA A 82 -1.63 -9.72 -8.44
C ALA A 82 -1.38 -11.22 -8.44
N SER A 83 -0.25 -11.68 -7.92
CA SER A 83 0.12 -13.09 -7.97
C SER A 83 -0.62 -13.92 -6.93
N GLU A 84 -1.19 -15.03 -7.37
CA GLU A 84 -1.84 -15.99 -6.47
C GLU A 84 -0.86 -17.07 -6.00
N LYS A 85 0.41 -16.97 -6.37
CA LYS A 85 1.40 -17.97 -5.98
C LYS A 85 1.60 -17.97 -4.47
N GLN A 86 1.96 -19.13 -3.95
CA GLN A 86 2.18 -19.32 -2.53
C GLN A 86 3.53 -18.76 -2.12
N PRO A 87 3.59 -17.94 -1.06
CA PRO A 87 4.86 -17.44 -0.55
C PRO A 87 5.70 -18.57 0.04
N ILE A 88 7.01 -18.41 -0.06
CA ILE A 88 7.95 -19.31 0.59
C ILE A 88 8.07 -18.95 2.07
N GLN A 89 8.19 -17.66 2.37
CA GLN A 89 8.26 -17.20 3.75
C GLN A 89 6.86 -17.14 4.36
N ILE A 90 6.67 -17.80 5.48
CA ILE A 90 5.38 -17.85 6.16
C ILE A 90 5.45 -17.35 7.59
N ALA A 91 6.64 -16.98 8.06
CA ALA A 91 6.84 -16.52 9.44
C ALA A 91 8.11 -15.68 9.52
N ASN A 92 8.34 -15.09 10.69
CA ASN A 92 9.56 -14.32 10.98
C ASN A 92 9.66 -13.05 10.14
N PHE A 93 8.53 -12.41 9.91
CA PHE A 93 8.51 -11.15 9.21
C PHE A 93 8.97 -10.01 10.12
N PRO A 94 9.55 -8.94 9.54
CA PRO A 94 9.78 -7.70 10.29
C PRO A 94 8.49 -7.20 10.92
N GLN A 95 8.61 -6.37 11.95
CA GLN A 95 7.46 -5.91 12.70
C GLN A 95 6.39 -5.27 11.81
N GLU A 96 6.81 -4.52 10.82
CA GLU A 96 5.87 -3.83 9.91
C GLU A 96 5.10 -4.79 9.02
N PHE A 97 5.53 -6.06 8.92
CA PHE A 97 4.89 -7.06 8.07
C PHE A 97 4.39 -8.28 8.83
N GLN A 98 4.18 -8.15 10.14
CA GLN A 98 3.77 -9.31 10.95
C GLN A 98 2.42 -9.87 10.53
N GLY A 99 1.56 -9.04 9.92
CA GLY A 99 0.29 -9.52 9.43
C GLY A 99 0.38 -10.47 8.26
N PHE A 100 1.59 -10.70 7.73
CA PHE A 100 1.79 -11.59 6.59
C PHE A 100 2.00 -13.04 6.98
N ASP A 101 2.08 -13.34 8.27
CA ASP A 101 2.29 -14.69 8.76
C ASP A 101 1.20 -15.63 8.25
N GLY A 102 1.61 -16.77 7.71
CA GLY A 102 0.69 -17.82 7.31
C GLY A 102 -0.17 -17.53 6.09
N LYS A 103 0.10 -16.44 5.38
CA LYS A 103 -0.68 -16.12 4.19
C LYS A 103 -0.39 -17.12 3.08
N LYS A 104 -1.41 -17.44 2.29
CA LYS A 104 -1.34 -18.51 1.29
C LYS A 104 -1.01 -18.03 -0.11
N SER A 105 -1.11 -16.72 -0.37
CA SER A 105 -0.75 -16.18 -1.67
C SER A 105 -0.17 -14.79 -1.49
N TYR A 106 0.59 -14.35 -2.51
CA TYR A 106 1.14 -12.99 -2.49
C TYR A 106 0.05 -11.94 -2.54
N GLU A 107 -1.12 -12.27 -3.07
CA GLU A 107 -2.26 -11.35 -3.03
C GLU A 107 -2.65 -10.97 -1.61
N ASP A 108 -2.39 -11.85 -0.66
CA ASP A 108 -2.75 -11.62 0.73
C ASP A 108 -1.71 -10.79 1.48
N TRP A 109 -0.58 -10.51 0.85
CA TRP A 109 0.44 -9.62 1.42
C TRP A 109 0.05 -8.18 1.05
N VAL A 110 -0.83 -7.59 1.84
CA VAL A 110 -1.39 -6.26 1.55
C VAL A 110 -0.56 -5.19 2.26
N PHE A 111 -0.01 -4.27 1.47
CA PHE A 111 0.81 -3.18 2.00
C PHE A 111 -0.08 -1.97 2.18
N MET A 112 -0.51 -1.73 3.42
CA MET A 112 -1.46 -0.66 3.76
C MET A 112 -0.72 0.52 4.37
N ALA A 113 -1.20 1.72 4.04
CA ALA A 113 -0.71 2.92 4.71
C ALA A 113 -1.29 2.96 6.13
N ARG A 114 -0.42 3.22 7.11
CA ARG A 114 -0.86 3.39 8.50
C ARG A 114 -0.41 4.76 8.95
N VAL A 115 -1.34 5.69 8.92
CA VAL A 115 -1.06 7.07 9.29
C VAL A 115 -1.66 7.32 10.66
N PRO A 116 -0.87 7.78 11.64
CA PRO A 116 -1.42 8.07 12.96
C PRO A 116 -2.61 9.00 12.87
N GLY A 117 -3.69 8.65 13.57
CA GLY A 117 -4.90 9.44 13.59
C GLY A 117 -5.87 9.15 12.46
N VAL A 118 -5.45 8.36 11.49
CA VAL A 118 -6.35 7.97 10.41
C VAL A 118 -6.78 6.56 10.69
N ALA A 119 -7.28 6.14 11.21
CA ALA A 119 -7.51 4.93 11.51
C ALA A 119 -7.63 3.89 11.10
N ARG A 120 -7.83 3.45 11.44
CA ARG A 120 -8.07 2.38 11.34
C ARG A 120 -8.99 1.96 10.59
N VAL A 121 -9.14 2.04 9.81
CA VAL A 121 -9.84 1.84 9.04
C VAL A 121 -10.12 0.88 8.50
N ILE A 122 -10.08 0.78 8.58
CA ILE A 122 -10.37 0.18 8.20
C ILE A 122 -10.61 -0.76 8.00
N GLY A 123 -10.92 -1.05 8.59
CA GLY A 123 -10.92 -1.94 8.65
C GLY A 123 -11.17 -2.59 8.49
N GLY A 124 -11.03 -2.34 8.99
CA GLY A 124 -11.11 -3.07 8.93
C GLY A 124 -11.17 -3.47 8.66
N SER A 125 -11.09 -3.27 8.93
CA SER A 125 -11.16 -3.89 8.79
C SER A 125 -11.17 -4.18 8.35
N MET A 126 -10.93 -4.12 8.28
CA MET A 126 -10.99 -4.57 8.01
C MET A 126 -11.02 -4.90 7.39
N SER A 127 -10.93 -4.74 7.52
CA SER A 127 -10.99 -5.18 7.04
C SER A 127 -11.17 -5.08 6.51
N TYR A 128 -11.06 -4.89 6.59
CA TYR A 128 -11.21 -4.97 6.23
C TYR A 128 -11.71 -5.05 6.02
N SER A 129 -11.76 -4.74 6.27
CA SER A 129 -12.24 -4.90 6.23
C SER A 129 -12.76 -4.75 6.18
N PRO A 130 -13.02 -4.57 6.23
CA PRO A 130 -13.50 -4.57 6.40
C PRO A 130 -14.02 -4.70 6.68
N SER A 131 -14.17 -4.39 6.84
CA SER A 131 -14.48 -4.63 7.26
C SER A 131 -14.84 -4.62 7.77
N VAL A 132 -15.04 -4.22 7.96
CA VAL A 132 -15.22 -4.22 8.60
C VAL A 132 -15.71 -4.31 9.22
N ALA A 133 -15.83 -3.88 9.45
CA ALA A 133 -15.97 -4.01 10.09
C ALA A 133 -16.40 -4.29 10.63
N LYS A 134 -16.39 -4.10 10.74
CA LYS A 134 -16.59 -4.43 11.41
C LYS A 134 -16.84 -4.93 11.74
#